data_28b56a2e615136da8ca0868141abd8fa
#
_entry.id   28b56a2e615136da8ca0868141abd8fa
#
_cell.length_a   1.000
_cell.length_b   1.000
_cell.length_c   1.000
_cell.angle_alpha   90.00
_cell.angle_beta   90.00
_cell.angle_gamma   90.00
#
_symmetry.space_group_name_H-M   'P 1'
#
loop_
_entity.id
_entity.type
_entity.pdbx_description
1 polymer ?
#
loop_
_entity_poly.entity_id
_entity_poly.type
_entity_poly.pdbx_seq_one_letter_code
_entity_poly.pdbx_strand_id
1 'polypeptide(L)'
;VSQKEGSNYRFLLANYNTFVLETVLGKREIIQFSQQETRFEQMMDYQNNLTQTHQKLIKHQSFQQILSDGLIILSIVISILLIKNNVSKELLIPMMALSSSFGPTIALANLANNLNQVFPCARRILNLLDEEPLLKEITNKNSTLNLPIEVKNLSFHYPNTSTEILHQINYTFEFGKTYGLLGKSGCGKSTLLKLLMHIYLGEGEILFDHESIENINSHTLKENISYVDQETFLFKDTLYHNITLLNPAYSQEDVIEACKQAQIHDFIMSLPQGYQTIYEIGR
;
A
#
# COMPACT_ATOMS: atom_id res chain seq x y z
N VAL A 1 -30.04 0.39 -5.46
CA VAL A 1 -29.66 1.64 -6.13
C VAL A 1 -28.57 2.35 -5.33
N SER A 2 -28.77 2.61 -4.04
CA SER A 2 -27.79 3.31 -3.16
C SER A 2 -26.42 2.61 -3.11
N GLN A 3 -26.35 1.29 -3.09
CA GLN A 3 -25.10 0.54 -3.05
C GLN A 3 -24.28 0.71 -4.34
N LYS A 4 -24.94 0.71 -5.51
CA LYS A 4 -24.29 0.90 -6.81
C LYS A 4 -23.76 2.33 -6.94
N GLU A 5 -24.52 3.32 -6.50
CA GLU A 5 -24.11 4.72 -6.52
C GLU A 5 -22.97 4.99 -5.54
N GLY A 6 -23.02 4.38 -4.34
CA GLY A 6 -21.93 4.47 -3.37
C GLY A 6 -20.62 3.84 -3.85
N SER A 7 -20.69 2.72 -4.61
CA SER A 7 -19.48 2.12 -5.22
C SER A 7 -18.93 3.00 -6.34
N ASN A 8 -19.81 3.59 -7.16
CA ASN A 8 -19.39 4.49 -8.24
C ASN A 8 -18.75 5.78 -7.69
N TYR A 9 -19.32 6.36 -6.63
CA TYR A 9 -18.73 7.53 -5.97
C TYR A 9 -17.31 7.24 -5.46
N ARG A 10 -17.09 6.08 -4.81
CA ARG A 10 -15.75 5.69 -4.32
C ARG A 10 -14.75 5.48 -5.46
N PHE A 11 -15.19 4.90 -6.56
CA PHE A 11 -14.35 4.73 -7.76
C PHE A 11 -13.94 6.09 -8.35
N LEU A 12 -14.89 7.02 -8.50
CA LEU A 12 -14.61 8.37 -8.98
C LEU A 12 -13.70 9.15 -8.03
N LEU A 13 -13.88 9.00 -6.72
CA LEU A 13 -13.03 9.63 -5.70
C LEU A 13 -11.60 9.09 -5.76
N ALA A 14 -11.42 7.78 -5.94
CA ALA A 14 -10.10 7.19 -6.12
C ALA A 14 -9.40 7.74 -7.37
N ASN A 15 -10.10 7.80 -8.50
CA ASN A 15 -9.56 8.37 -9.74
C ASN A 15 -9.19 9.85 -9.59
N TYR A 16 -10.03 10.64 -8.93
CA TYR A 16 -9.73 12.04 -8.64
C TYR A 16 -8.47 12.19 -7.77
N ASN A 17 -8.34 11.40 -6.72
CA ASN A 17 -7.17 11.43 -5.84
C ASN A 17 -5.90 11.03 -6.60
N THR A 18 -5.96 10.00 -7.45
CA THR A 18 -4.85 9.59 -8.31
C THR A 18 -4.45 10.73 -9.25
N PHE A 19 -5.44 11.37 -9.91
CA PHE A 19 -5.21 12.50 -10.80
C PHE A 19 -4.54 13.69 -10.10
N VAL A 20 -4.98 14.02 -8.88
CA VAL A 20 -4.38 15.07 -8.06
C VAL A 20 -2.92 14.71 -7.71
N LEU A 21 -2.67 13.48 -7.27
CA LEU A 21 -1.33 13.00 -6.94
C LEU A 21 -0.40 13.09 -8.16
N GLU A 22 -0.83 12.60 -9.32
CA GLU A 22 -0.09 12.69 -10.58
C GLU A 22 0.19 14.14 -10.98
N THR A 23 -0.78 15.05 -10.75
CA THR A 23 -0.62 16.48 -11.03
C THR A 23 0.45 17.12 -10.14
N VAL A 24 0.52 16.71 -8.87
CA VAL A 24 1.56 17.20 -7.94
C VAL A 24 2.93 16.61 -8.29
N LEU A 25 3.01 15.32 -8.56
CA LEU A 25 4.25 14.65 -8.92
C LEU A 25 4.78 15.14 -10.27
N GLY A 26 3.90 15.31 -11.26
CA GLY A 26 4.24 15.81 -12.61
C GLY A 26 4.27 17.34 -12.74
N LYS A 27 4.38 18.08 -11.63
CA LYS A 27 4.35 19.56 -11.65
C LYS A 27 5.40 20.18 -12.58
N ARG A 28 6.60 19.61 -12.64
CA ARG A 28 7.69 20.13 -13.49
C ARG A 28 7.33 20.05 -14.96
N GLU A 29 6.80 18.91 -15.40
CA GLU A 29 6.39 18.64 -16.77
C GLU A 29 5.22 19.55 -17.18
N ILE A 30 4.23 19.69 -16.30
CA ILE A 30 3.07 20.56 -16.53
C ILE A 30 3.51 22.01 -16.75
N ILE A 31 4.45 22.51 -15.94
CA ILE A 31 4.98 23.86 -16.08
C ILE A 31 5.84 23.99 -17.35
N GLN A 32 6.73 23.02 -17.59
CA GLN A 32 7.65 23.03 -18.73
C GLN A 32 6.91 23.04 -20.08
N PHE A 33 5.79 22.32 -20.17
CA PHE A 33 4.97 22.23 -21.37
C PHE A 33 3.78 23.20 -21.38
N SER A 34 3.69 24.12 -20.41
CA SER A 34 2.62 25.13 -20.28
C SER A 34 1.21 24.54 -20.32
N GLN A 35 1.01 23.38 -19.68
CA GLN A 35 -0.26 22.65 -19.68
C GLN A 35 -1.10 22.87 -18.41
N GLN A 36 -0.88 23.98 -17.67
CA GLN A 36 -1.55 24.26 -16.42
C GLN A 36 -3.07 24.42 -16.59
N GLU A 37 -3.49 25.17 -17.63
CA GLU A 37 -4.92 25.40 -17.91
C GLU A 37 -5.63 24.10 -18.29
N THR A 38 -5.07 23.34 -19.22
CA THR A 38 -5.62 22.05 -19.65
C THR A 38 -5.77 21.07 -18.48
N ARG A 39 -4.75 21.04 -17.60
CA ARG A 39 -4.77 20.17 -16.42
C ARG A 39 -5.79 20.64 -15.39
N PHE A 40 -5.99 21.96 -15.25
CA PHE A 40 -7.02 22.53 -14.38
C PHE A 40 -8.44 22.22 -14.90
N GLU A 41 -8.68 22.35 -16.19
CA GLU A 41 -9.97 21.97 -16.80
C GLU A 41 -10.31 20.50 -16.56
N GLN A 42 -9.34 19.60 -16.77
CA GLN A 42 -9.52 18.18 -16.47
C GLN A 42 -9.84 17.94 -15.00
N MET A 43 -9.18 18.64 -14.07
CA MET A 43 -9.46 18.55 -12.65
C MET A 43 -10.89 18.99 -12.32
N MET A 44 -11.37 20.06 -12.95
CA MET A 44 -12.73 20.55 -12.79
C MET A 44 -13.77 19.55 -13.32
N ASP A 45 -13.49 18.86 -14.43
CA ASP A 45 -14.35 17.81 -14.96
C ASP A 45 -14.46 16.61 -14.00
N TYR A 46 -13.33 16.16 -13.45
CA TYR A 46 -13.34 15.11 -12.43
C TYR A 46 -14.13 15.53 -11.19
N GLN A 47 -13.94 16.78 -10.72
CA GLN A 47 -14.68 17.34 -9.58
C GLN A 47 -16.18 17.44 -9.86
N ASN A 48 -16.58 17.90 -11.03
CA ASN A 48 -17.99 18.03 -11.42
C ASN A 48 -18.68 16.64 -11.44
N ASN A 49 -18.05 15.64 -12.04
CA ASN A 49 -18.54 14.27 -12.07
C ASN A 49 -18.70 13.68 -10.65
N LEU A 50 -17.71 13.92 -9.79
CA LEU A 50 -17.73 13.51 -8.40
C LEU A 50 -18.89 14.18 -7.64
N THR A 51 -19.04 15.50 -7.81
CA THR A 51 -20.09 16.29 -7.15
C THR A 51 -21.46 15.84 -7.59
N GLN A 52 -21.69 15.62 -8.88
CA GLN A 52 -22.97 15.13 -9.39
C GLN A 52 -23.34 13.75 -8.82
N THR A 53 -22.38 12.84 -8.77
CA THR A 53 -22.59 11.51 -8.21
C THR A 53 -22.87 11.58 -6.70
N HIS A 54 -22.15 12.41 -5.98
CA HIS A 54 -22.37 12.67 -4.56
C HIS A 54 -23.74 13.24 -4.27
N GLN A 55 -24.18 14.23 -5.07
CA GLN A 55 -25.52 14.83 -4.93
C GLN A 55 -26.63 13.78 -5.17
N LYS A 56 -26.49 12.89 -6.15
CA LYS A 56 -27.45 11.80 -6.36
C LYS A 56 -27.53 10.89 -5.12
N LEU A 57 -26.38 10.54 -4.58
CA LEU A 57 -26.27 9.68 -3.39
C LEU A 57 -26.93 10.34 -2.16
N ILE A 58 -26.66 11.62 -1.92
CA ILE A 58 -27.29 12.38 -0.83
C ILE A 58 -28.82 12.48 -1.04
N LYS A 59 -29.30 12.76 -2.24
CA LYS A 59 -30.74 12.81 -2.51
C LYS A 59 -31.45 11.50 -2.16
N HIS A 60 -30.87 10.36 -2.49
CA HIS A 60 -31.45 9.07 -2.12
C HIS A 60 -31.42 8.83 -0.61
N GLN A 61 -30.33 9.16 0.07
CA GLN A 61 -30.24 9.03 1.52
C GLN A 61 -31.23 9.97 2.23
N SER A 62 -31.32 11.22 1.79
CA SER A 62 -32.28 12.19 2.34
C SER A 62 -33.72 11.76 2.13
N PHE A 63 -34.05 11.19 0.98
CA PHE A 63 -35.40 10.68 0.73
C PHE A 63 -35.76 9.53 1.67
N GLN A 64 -34.85 8.59 1.89
CA GLN A 64 -35.03 7.50 2.86
C GLN A 64 -35.23 8.04 4.29
N GLN A 65 -34.43 9.04 4.68
CA GLN A 65 -34.54 9.68 5.99
C GLN A 65 -35.90 10.35 6.15
N ILE A 66 -36.32 11.16 5.19
CA ILE A 66 -37.64 11.84 5.23
C ILE A 66 -38.80 10.84 5.31
N LEU A 67 -38.70 9.73 4.59
CA LEU A 67 -39.71 8.67 4.65
C LEU A 67 -39.80 8.03 6.04
N SER A 68 -38.64 7.74 6.63
CA SER A 68 -38.54 7.16 7.99
C SER A 68 -39.08 8.12 9.04
N ASP A 69 -38.67 9.39 9.01
CA ASP A 69 -39.12 10.43 9.93
C ASP A 69 -40.63 10.70 9.77
N GLY A 70 -41.13 10.69 8.54
CA GLY A 70 -42.56 10.79 8.24
C GLY A 70 -43.39 9.65 8.84
N LEU A 71 -42.92 8.42 8.77
CA LEU A 71 -43.58 7.27 9.40
C LEU A 71 -43.60 7.38 10.91
N ILE A 72 -42.53 7.89 11.52
CA ILE A 72 -42.44 8.13 12.98
C ILE A 72 -43.48 9.18 13.39
N ILE A 73 -43.49 10.33 12.68
CA ILE A 73 -44.45 11.42 12.97
C ILE A 73 -45.90 10.93 12.81
N LEU A 74 -46.18 10.19 11.73
CA LEU A 74 -47.49 9.63 11.48
C LEU A 74 -47.90 8.68 12.62
N SER A 75 -47.03 7.81 13.11
CA SER A 75 -47.31 6.91 14.23
C SER A 75 -47.64 7.65 15.52
N ILE A 76 -46.90 8.76 15.79
CA ILE A 76 -47.16 9.64 16.95
C ILE A 76 -48.53 10.32 16.82
N VAL A 77 -48.87 10.86 15.65
CA VAL A 77 -50.14 11.50 15.39
C VAL A 77 -51.32 10.54 15.56
N ILE A 78 -51.23 9.33 14.97
CA ILE A 78 -52.23 8.28 15.15
C ILE A 78 -52.42 7.95 16.64
N SER A 79 -51.32 7.86 17.33
CA SER A 79 -51.30 7.57 18.77
C SER A 79 -52.04 8.63 19.57
N ILE A 80 -51.81 9.92 19.30
CA ILE A 80 -52.50 11.05 19.95
C ILE A 80 -54.01 11.06 19.63
N LEU A 81 -54.38 10.78 18.39
CA LEU A 81 -55.79 10.70 17.98
C LEU A 81 -56.56 9.59 18.68
N LEU A 82 -55.95 8.45 18.90
CA LEU A 82 -56.51 7.32 19.62
C LEU A 82 -56.75 7.67 21.11
N ILE A 83 -55.87 8.43 21.73
CA ILE A 83 -56.02 8.91 23.11
C ILE A 83 -57.23 9.85 23.24
N LYS A 84 -57.41 10.79 22.28
CA LYS A 84 -58.47 11.79 22.28
C LYS A 84 -59.88 11.18 22.24
N ASN A 85 -60.03 9.96 21.70
CA ASN A 85 -61.31 9.25 21.54
C ASN A 85 -61.70 8.34 22.73
N ASN A 86 -61.37 8.71 23.98
CA ASN A 86 -61.71 7.95 25.24
C ASN A 86 -61.09 6.55 25.35
N VAL A 87 -59.97 6.33 24.74
CA VAL A 87 -59.19 5.11 24.93
C VAL A 87 -58.49 5.17 26.30
N SER A 88 -58.70 4.19 27.13
CA SER A 88 -58.27 4.07 28.53
C SER A 88 -56.77 4.39 28.73
N LYS A 89 -56.40 4.87 29.93
CA LYS A 89 -55.02 5.13 30.35
C LYS A 89 -54.03 3.98 30.14
N GLU A 90 -54.58 2.76 30.01
CA GLU A 90 -53.81 1.55 29.73
C GLU A 90 -53.08 1.52 28.38
N LEU A 91 -53.49 2.35 27.41
CA LEU A 91 -52.83 2.48 26.13
C LEU A 91 -51.59 3.41 26.11
N LEU A 92 -51.41 4.21 27.18
CA LEU A 92 -50.29 5.14 27.31
C LEU A 92 -48.93 4.40 27.40
N ILE A 93 -48.88 3.27 28.11
CA ILE A 93 -47.66 2.45 28.32
C ILE A 93 -47.20 1.83 26.99
N PRO A 94 -48.05 1.11 26.23
CA PRO A 94 -47.63 0.54 24.95
C PRO A 94 -47.24 1.64 23.90
N MET A 95 -47.85 2.84 23.97
CA MET A 95 -47.47 3.95 23.09
C MET A 95 -46.10 4.51 23.43
N MET A 96 -45.76 4.68 24.70
CA MET A 96 -44.42 5.08 25.11
C MET A 96 -43.37 4.01 24.72
N ALA A 97 -43.72 2.73 24.84
CA ALA A 97 -42.88 1.61 24.41
C ALA A 97 -42.66 1.62 22.91
N LEU A 98 -43.68 1.90 22.09
CA LEU A 98 -43.60 2.02 20.64
C LEU A 98 -42.70 3.21 20.25
N SER A 99 -42.89 4.39 20.85
CA SER A 99 -42.05 5.54 20.54
C SER A 99 -40.58 5.32 20.91
N SER A 100 -40.30 4.64 21.99
CA SER A 100 -38.93 4.31 22.40
C SER A 100 -38.24 3.29 21.49
N SER A 101 -38.98 2.47 20.74
CA SER A 101 -38.44 1.45 19.84
C SER A 101 -37.93 2.03 18.51
N PHE A 102 -38.29 3.26 18.13
CA PHE A 102 -37.85 3.87 16.86
C PHE A 102 -36.34 4.16 16.86
N GLY A 103 -35.76 4.61 17.96
CA GLY A 103 -34.32 4.87 18.07
C GLY A 103 -33.46 3.65 17.71
N PRO A 104 -33.64 2.51 18.38
CA PRO A 104 -32.94 1.25 18.04
C PRO A 104 -33.18 0.80 16.59
N THR A 105 -34.38 0.97 16.04
CA THR A 105 -34.70 0.57 14.66
C THR A 105 -33.93 1.42 13.64
N ILE A 106 -33.85 2.74 13.84
CA ILE A 106 -33.05 3.64 13.00
C ILE A 106 -31.56 3.30 13.13
N ALA A 107 -31.09 3.05 14.34
CA ALA A 107 -29.71 2.66 14.58
C ALA A 107 -29.35 1.34 13.84
N LEU A 108 -30.28 0.38 13.84
CA LEU A 108 -30.10 -0.89 13.11
C LEU A 108 -30.04 -0.68 11.58
N ALA A 109 -30.91 0.18 11.05
CA ALA A 109 -30.90 0.55 9.63
C ALA A 109 -29.59 1.24 9.22
N ASN A 110 -29.08 2.15 10.06
CA ASN A 110 -27.80 2.84 9.86
C ASN A 110 -26.61 1.87 9.98
N LEU A 111 -26.69 0.88 10.88
CA LEU A 111 -25.67 -0.15 11.03
C LEU A 111 -25.50 -0.94 9.71
N ALA A 112 -26.61 -1.33 9.07
CA ALA A 112 -26.57 -2.04 7.80
C ALA A 112 -25.87 -1.22 6.70
N ASN A 113 -26.12 0.09 6.66
CA ASN A 113 -25.45 1.00 5.74
C ASN A 113 -23.94 1.13 6.03
N ASN A 114 -23.58 1.22 7.30
CA ASN A 114 -22.17 1.31 7.72
C ASN A 114 -21.42 0.01 7.42
N LEU A 115 -22.03 -1.15 7.67
CA LEU A 115 -21.43 -2.45 7.34
C LEU A 115 -21.19 -2.60 5.84
N ASN A 116 -22.11 -2.15 5.00
CA ASN A 116 -21.91 -2.15 3.54
C ASN A 116 -20.73 -1.26 3.08
N GLN A 117 -20.32 -0.29 3.87
CA GLN A 117 -19.13 0.52 3.61
C GLN A 117 -17.86 -0.13 4.15
N VAL A 118 -17.92 -0.79 5.29
CA VAL A 118 -16.76 -1.40 5.97
C VAL A 118 -16.36 -2.73 5.31
N PHE A 119 -17.31 -3.56 4.90
CA PHE A 119 -17.02 -4.87 4.30
C PHE A 119 -16.08 -4.84 3.09
N PRO A 120 -16.18 -3.91 2.12
CA PRO A 120 -15.22 -3.83 1.02
C PRO A 120 -13.80 -3.48 1.48
N CYS A 121 -13.66 -2.64 2.51
CA CYS A 121 -12.37 -2.30 3.09
C CYS A 121 -11.75 -3.51 3.83
N ALA A 122 -12.56 -4.17 4.65
CA ALA A 122 -12.14 -5.39 5.35
C ALA A 122 -11.73 -6.48 4.34
N ARG A 123 -12.51 -6.67 3.27
CA ARG A 123 -12.18 -7.66 2.23
C ARG A 123 -10.85 -7.35 1.51
N ARG A 124 -10.53 -6.07 1.29
CA ARG A 124 -9.22 -5.70 0.73
C ARG A 124 -8.07 -6.08 1.65
N ILE A 125 -8.24 -5.84 2.95
CA ILE A 125 -7.23 -6.22 3.96
C ILE A 125 -7.09 -7.73 4.02
N LEU A 126 -8.21 -8.47 4.05
CA LEU A 126 -8.19 -9.94 4.06
C LEU A 126 -7.54 -10.49 2.78
N ASN A 127 -7.90 -9.97 1.61
CA ASN A 127 -7.27 -10.40 0.36
C ASN A 127 -5.75 -10.16 0.38
N LEU A 128 -5.28 -9.05 0.96
CA LEU A 128 -3.85 -8.77 1.10
C LEU A 128 -3.17 -9.74 2.10
N LEU A 129 -3.87 -10.12 3.16
CA LEU A 129 -3.36 -11.10 4.14
C LEU A 129 -3.36 -12.53 3.59
N ASP A 130 -4.31 -12.84 2.71
CA ASP A 130 -4.43 -14.15 2.05
C ASP A 130 -3.54 -14.27 0.80
N GLU A 131 -2.84 -13.19 0.40
CA GLU A 131 -1.93 -13.20 -0.73
C GLU A 131 -0.70 -14.07 -0.39
N GLU A 132 -0.52 -15.14 -1.15
CA GLU A 132 0.64 -16.00 -0.95
C GLU A 132 1.92 -15.28 -1.37
N PRO A 133 2.96 -15.28 -0.52
CA PRO A 133 4.23 -14.68 -0.89
C PRO A 133 4.83 -15.41 -2.11
N LEU A 134 5.38 -14.64 -3.05
CA LEU A 134 6.05 -15.16 -4.24
C LEU A 134 7.18 -16.13 -3.89
N LEU A 135 7.81 -15.93 -2.75
CA LEU A 135 8.91 -16.75 -2.25
C LEU A 135 8.50 -17.35 -0.91
N LYS A 136 8.62 -18.67 -0.78
CA LYS A 136 8.43 -19.35 0.50
C LYS A 136 9.66 -19.13 1.37
N GLU A 137 9.43 -18.60 2.57
CA GLU A 137 10.51 -18.38 3.52
C GLU A 137 10.97 -19.73 4.11
N ILE A 138 12.22 -20.08 3.90
CA ILE A 138 12.84 -21.29 4.45
C ILE A 138 13.53 -20.90 5.74
N THR A 139 12.99 -21.34 6.88
CA THR A 139 13.46 -20.98 8.21
C THR A 139 14.31 -22.07 8.89
N ASN A 140 14.25 -23.30 8.42
CA ASN A 140 14.69 -24.47 9.20
C ASN A 140 16.06 -25.05 8.79
N LYS A 141 16.80 -24.42 7.87
CA LYS A 141 18.09 -24.96 7.41
C LYS A 141 19.21 -23.97 7.69
N ASN A 142 20.14 -24.35 8.55
CA ASN A 142 21.41 -23.62 8.69
C ASN A 142 22.27 -23.93 7.47
N SER A 143 22.17 -23.09 6.44
CA SER A 143 23.04 -23.16 5.26
C SER A 143 24.20 -22.21 5.47
N THR A 144 25.39 -22.59 5.06
CA THR A 144 26.51 -21.67 4.90
C THR A 144 26.53 -21.21 3.45
N LEU A 145 26.60 -19.91 3.23
CA LEU A 145 26.71 -19.39 1.87
C LEU A 145 28.15 -19.53 1.40
N ASN A 146 28.39 -20.44 0.49
CA ASN A 146 29.69 -20.66 -0.10
C ASN A 146 29.70 -20.28 -1.59
N LEU A 147 30.85 -19.99 -2.13
CA LEU A 147 31.08 -19.75 -3.55
C LEU A 147 31.73 -20.98 -4.19
N PRO A 148 31.55 -21.23 -5.49
CA PRO A 148 31.06 -20.30 -6.53
C PRO A 148 29.54 -20.15 -6.58
N ILE A 149 29.06 -19.09 -7.26
CA ILE A 149 27.66 -18.95 -7.65
C ILE A 149 27.53 -19.41 -9.09
N GLU A 150 26.76 -20.44 -9.33
CA GLU A 150 26.49 -20.97 -10.67
C GLU A 150 25.06 -20.58 -11.09
N VAL A 151 24.92 -20.01 -12.26
CA VAL A 151 23.64 -19.69 -12.91
C VAL A 151 23.49 -20.63 -14.10
N LYS A 152 22.41 -21.43 -14.11
CA LYS A 152 22.16 -22.43 -15.15
C LYS A 152 20.81 -22.24 -15.82
N ASN A 153 20.83 -21.98 -17.11
CA ASN A 153 19.64 -21.80 -17.98
C ASN A 153 18.63 -20.83 -17.41
N LEU A 154 19.10 -19.77 -16.78
CA LEU A 154 18.24 -18.79 -16.09
C LEU A 154 17.50 -17.92 -17.09
N SER A 155 16.17 -18.07 -17.12
CA SER A 155 15.24 -17.23 -17.86
C SER A 155 14.31 -16.51 -16.89
N PHE A 156 13.84 -15.31 -17.26
CA PHE A 156 12.96 -14.55 -16.38
C PHE A 156 12.06 -13.56 -17.13
N HIS A 157 10.81 -13.48 -16.70
CA HIS A 157 9.87 -12.40 -17.00
C HIS A 157 9.23 -11.86 -15.71
N TYR A 158 8.90 -10.57 -15.67
CA TYR A 158 8.19 -10.04 -14.51
C TYR A 158 6.77 -10.55 -14.43
N PRO A 159 6.20 -10.71 -13.22
CA PRO A 159 4.79 -11.05 -13.05
C PRO A 159 3.90 -10.11 -13.89
N ASN A 160 2.87 -10.68 -14.52
CA ASN A 160 1.93 -9.97 -15.40
C ASN A 160 2.53 -9.39 -16.70
N THR A 161 3.73 -9.76 -17.10
CA THR A 161 4.31 -9.43 -18.41
C THR A 161 4.59 -10.70 -19.20
N SER A 162 4.40 -10.64 -20.52
CA SER A 162 4.76 -11.72 -21.44
C SER A 162 6.16 -11.56 -22.03
N THR A 163 6.83 -10.44 -21.73
CA THR A 163 8.16 -10.15 -22.28
C THR A 163 9.22 -10.79 -21.38
N GLU A 164 9.92 -11.77 -21.93
CA GLU A 164 11.07 -12.38 -21.29
C GLU A 164 12.26 -11.41 -21.32
N ILE A 165 12.87 -11.18 -20.15
CA ILE A 165 13.96 -10.20 -19.98
C ILE A 165 15.32 -10.89 -19.95
N LEU A 166 15.39 -12.07 -19.37
CA LEU A 166 16.59 -12.92 -19.38
C LEU A 166 16.29 -14.22 -20.11
N HIS A 167 17.18 -14.61 -21.03
CA HIS A 167 17.03 -15.78 -21.88
C HIS A 167 18.17 -16.74 -21.62
N GLN A 168 17.92 -17.86 -20.96
CA GLN A 168 18.84 -18.97 -20.76
C GLN A 168 20.28 -18.58 -20.40
N ILE A 169 20.40 -17.67 -19.40
CA ILE A 169 21.70 -17.21 -18.93
C ILE A 169 22.44 -18.37 -18.25
N ASN A 170 23.69 -18.56 -18.66
CA ASN A 170 24.60 -19.51 -18.05
C ASN A 170 25.90 -18.81 -17.69
N TYR A 171 26.24 -18.77 -16.38
CA TYR A 171 27.47 -18.15 -15.93
C TYR A 171 27.87 -18.67 -14.54
N THR A 172 29.18 -18.59 -14.25
CA THR A 172 29.74 -18.95 -12.94
C THR A 172 30.53 -17.79 -12.38
N PHE A 173 30.19 -17.36 -11.18
CA PHE A 173 30.88 -16.31 -10.42
C PHE A 173 31.82 -16.98 -9.43
N GLU A 174 33.13 -16.80 -9.63
CA GLU A 174 34.15 -17.40 -8.78
C GLU A 174 34.46 -16.51 -7.56
N PHE A 175 34.94 -17.10 -6.51
CA PHE A 175 35.38 -16.42 -5.29
C PHE A 175 36.49 -15.39 -5.54
N GLY A 176 36.39 -14.23 -4.86
CA GLY A 176 37.44 -13.21 -4.86
C GLY A 176 37.57 -12.43 -6.16
N LYS A 177 36.69 -12.61 -7.13
CA LYS A 177 36.70 -11.86 -8.39
C LYS A 177 35.65 -10.74 -8.41
N THR A 178 35.96 -9.66 -9.10
CA THR A 178 35.04 -8.58 -9.41
C THR A 178 34.55 -8.73 -10.84
N TYR A 179 33.21 -8.65 -11.03
CA TYR A 179 32.57 -8.82 -12.33
C TYR A 179 31.85 -7.53 -12.74
N GLY A 180 32.02 -7.13 -13.99
CA GLY A 180 31.31 -6.01 -14.61
C GLY A 180 30.18 -6.50 -15.50
N LEU A 181 28.94 -6.09 -15.23
CA LEU A 181 27.79 -6.35 -16.09
C LEU A 181 27.61 -5.20 -17.07
N LEU A 182 27.93 -5.42 -18.34
CA LEU A 182 27.83 -4.43 -19.41
C LEU A 182 26.63 -4.71 -20.31
N GLY A 183 25.97 -3.67 -20.76
CA GLY A 183 24.85 -3.76 -21.70
C GLY A 183 24.00 -2.50 -21.75
N LYS A 184 23.11 -2.43 -22.74
CA LYS A 184 22.17 -1.31 -22.93
C LYS A 184 21.25 -1.15 -21.71
N SER A 185 20.68 0.05 -21.53
CA SER A 185 19.63 0.25 -20.53
C SER A 185 18.45 -0.69 -20.82
N GLY A 186 17.87 -1.31 -19.79
CA GLY A 186 16.74 -2.24 -19.93
C GLY A 186 17.11 -3.67 -20.35
N CYS A 187 18.39 -4.04 -20.55
CA CYS A 187 18.77 -5.40 -20.95
C CYS A 187 18.78 -6.44 -19.82
N GLY A 188 18.25 -6.14 -18.63
CA GLY A 188 18.10 -7.11 -17.55
C GLY A 188 19.21 -7.16 -16.50
N LYS A 189 20.19 -6.21 -16.51
CA LYS A 189 21.30 -6.21 -15.50
C LYS A 189 20.79 -6.19 -14.05
N SER A 190 19.94 -5.24 -13.73
CA SER A 190 19.35 -5.14 -12.38
C SER A 190 18.41 -6.32 -12.08
N THR A 191 17.78 -6.88 -13.09
CA THR A 191 16.94 -8.08 -12.96
C THR A 191 17.77 -9.30 -12.56
N LEU A 192 18.93 -9.50 -13.19
CA LEU A 192 19.85 -10.57 -12.81
C LEU A 192 20.30 -10.42 -11.35
N LEU A 193 20.67 -9.21 -10.93
CA LEU A 193 21.06 -8.96 -9.53
C LEU A 193 19.92 -9.28 -8.56
N LYS A 194 18.67 -8.88 -8.88
CA LYS A 194 17.51 -9.19 -8.06
C LYS A 194 17.20 -10.67 -7.94
N LEU A 195 17.49 -11.47 -9.00
CA LEU A 195 17.38 -12.92 -8.96
C LEU A 195 18.48 -13.54 -8.10
N LEU A 196 19.73 -13.06 -8.21
CA LEU A 196 20.85 -13.49 -7.35
C LEU A 196 20.61 -13.17 -5.86
N MET A 197 19.82 -12.12 -5.58
CA MET A 197 19.37 -11.73 -4.23
C MET A 197 18.14 -12.52 -3.78
N HIS A 198 17.62 -13.44 -4.60
CA HIS A 198 16.37 -14.16 -4.34
C HIS A 198 15.19 -13.24 -4.03
N ILE A 199 15.09 -12.09 -4.73
CA ILE A 199 13.92 -11.18 -4.66
C ILE A 199 12.81 -11.68 -5.59
N TYR A 200 13.17 -12.36 -6.66
CA TYR A 200 12.29 -13.01 -7.62
C TYR A 200 12.76 -14.44 -7.89
N LEU A 201 11.84 -15.28 -8.39
CA LEU A 201 12.14 -16.61 -8.92
C LEU A 201 12.20 -16.53 -10.44
N GLY A 202 13.27 -17.10 -11.02
CA GLY A 202 13.40 -17.33 -12.46
C GLY A 202 13.18 -18.78 -12.82
N GLU A 203 13.05 -19.06 -14.10
CA GLU A 203 13.14 -20.41 -14.64
C GLU A 203 14.63 -20.78 -14.81
N GLY A 204 15.04 -21.98 -14.41
CA GLY A 204 16.44 -22.41 -14.36
C GLY A 204 16.93 -22.54 -12.92
N GLU A 205 18.23 -22.51 -12.71
CA GLU A 205 18.83 -22.75 -11.41
C GLU A 205 19.87 -21.68 -11.05
N ILE A 206 19.85 -21.24 -9.81
CA ILE A 206 20.92 -20.46 -9.18
C ILE A 206 21.44 -21.29 -8.01
N LEU A 207 22.72 -21.65 -8.06
CA LEU A 207 23.36 -22.51 -7.08
C LEU A 207 24.46 -21.75 -6.35
N PHE A 208 24.54 -21.90 -5.05
CA PHE A 208 25.65 -21.47 -4.19
C PHE A 208 26.37 -22.71 -3.70
N ASP A 209 27.60 -22.95 -4.19
CA ASP A 209 28.38 -24.15 -3.90
C ASP A 209 27.55 -25.44 -4.08
N HIS A 210 26.90 -25.57 -5.26
CA HIS A 210 26.01 -26.68 -5.64
C HIS A 210 24.67 -26.76 -4.87
N GLU A 211 24.39 -25.88 -3.90
CA GLU A 211 23.09 -25.81 -3.22
C GLU A 211 22.18 -24.79 -3.91
N SER A 212 20.94 -25.18 -4.26
CA SER A 212 19.99 -24.30 -4.88
C SER A 212 19.60 -23.14 -3.92
N ILE A 213 19.57 -21.91 -4.45
CA ILE A 213 19.14 -20.70 -3.71
C ILE A 213 17.76 -20.88 -3.07
N GLU A 214 16.89 -21.67 -3.70
CA GLU A 214 15.56 -22.00 -3.18
C GLU A 214 15.59 -22.84 -1.90
N ASN A 215 16.71 -23.48 -1.59
CA ASN A 215 16.90 -24.29 -0.39
C ASN A 215 17.66 -23.56 0.72
N ILE A 216 18.23 -22.39 0.43
CA ILE A 216 19.02 -21.61 1.38
C ILE A 216 18.09 -20.78 2.27
N ASN A 217 18.40 -20.72 3.55
CA ASN A 217 17.64 -19.89 4.51
C ASN A 217 17.71 -18.42 4.09
N SER A 218 16.54 -17.77 4.01
CA SER A 218 16.43 -16.36 3.62
C SER A 218 17.22 -15.42 4.54
N HIS A 219 17.37 -15.75 5.82
CA HIS A 219 18.18 -14.97 6.77
C HIS A 219 19.68 -15.08 6.40
N THR A 220 20.16 -16.28 6.11
CA THR A 220 21.54 -16.50 5.68
C THR A 220 21.89 -15.75 4.39
N LEU A 221 20.96 -15.70 3.41
CA LEU A 221 21.15 -14.90 2.20
C LEU A 221 21.29 -13.40 2.53
N LYS A 222 20.38 -12.86 3.36
CA LYS A 222 20.38 -11.44 3.74
C LYS A 222 21.59 -11.02 4.57
N GLU A 223 22.15 -11.91 5.40
CA GLU A 223 23.36 -11.66 6.18
C GLU A 223 24.65 -11.67 5.36
N ASN A 224 24.68 -12.47 4.29
CA ASN A 224 25.90 -12.68 3.52
C ASN A 224 25.95 -11.96 2.18
N ILE A 225 24.80 -11.45 1.68
CA ILE A 225 24.73 -10.73 0.43
C ILE A 225 24.24 -9.30 0.70
N SER A 226 24.99 -8.31 0.25
CA SER A 226 24.62 -6.90 0.31
C SER A 226 24.29 -6.38 -1.08
N TYR A 227 23.22 -5.61 -1.21
CA TYR A 227 22.79 -5.00 -2.46
C TYR A 227 22.70 -3.48 -2.30
N VAL A 228 23.32 -2.76 -3.20
CA VAL A 228 23.22 -1.29 -3.28
C VAL A 228 22.49 -0.94 -4.57
N ASP A 229 21.28 -0.39 -4.43
CA ASP A 229 20.48 0.06 -5.56
C ASP A 229 20.91 1.46 -6.03
N GLN A 230 20.53 1.83 -7.25
CA GLN A 230 20.78 3.15 -7.81
C GLN A 230 19.98 4.23 -7.07
N GLU A 231 18.75 3.91 -6.65
CA GLU A 231 17.88 4.79 -5.88
C GLU A 231 17.73 4.24 -4.45
N THR A 232 18.54 4.77 -3.53
CA THR A 232 18.47 4.38 -2.11
C THR A 232 17.29 5.08 -1.45
N PHE A 233 16.41 4.32 -0.81
CA PHE A 233 15.31 4.87 -0.02
C PHE A 233 15.78 5.23 1.38
N LEU A 234 15.52 6.47 1.79
CA LEU A 234 15.77 6.95 3.15
C LEU A 234 14.44 7.28 3.82
N PHE A 235 14.26 6.82 5.05
CA PHE A 235 13.11 7.14 5.88
C PHE A 235 13.24 8.56 6.45
N LYS A 236 12.10 9.21 6.72
CA LYS A 236 12.07 10.49 7.43
C LYS A 236 12.43 10.27 8.91
N ASP A 237 13.72 10.08 9.17
CA ASP A 237 14.29 9.82 10.48
C ASP A 237 15.74 10.29 10.50
N THR A 238 16.44 10.12 11.63
CA THR A 238 17.85 10.44 11.75
C THR A 238 18.71 9.60 10.79
N LEU A 239 19.87 10.10 10.42
CA LEU A 239 20.84 9.31 9.65
C LEU A 239 21.25 8.05 10.40
N TYR A 240 21.40 8.13 11.74
CA TYR A 240 21.68 6.98 12.58
C TYR A 240 20.62 5.88 12.43
N HIS A 241 19.34 6.23 12.53
CA HIS A 241 18.23 5.27 12.38
C HIS A 241 18.10 4.73 10.95
N ASN A 242 18.41 5.54 9.94
CA ASN A 242 18.45 5.09 8.56
C ASN A 242 19.58 4.07 8.31
N ILE A 243 20.74 4.23 8.94
CA ILE A 243 21.88 3.30 8.81
C ILE A 243 21.61 2.00 9.55
N THR A 244 21.08 2.09 10.77
CA THR A 244 20.78 0.91 11.60
C THR A 244 19.48 0.20 11.24
N LEU A 245 18.60 0.86 10.47
CA LEU A 245 17.20 0.44 10.26
C LEU A 245 16.49 0.12 11.59
N LEU A 246 16.75 0.94 12.63
CA LEU A 246 16.23 0.79 14.00
C LEU A 246 16.62 -0.53 14.68
N ASN A 247 17.60 -1.26 14.18
CA ASN A 247 18.08 -2.48 14.80
C ASN A 247 18.93 -2.15 16.06
N PRO A 248 18.48 -2.53 17.25
CA PRO A 248 19.18 -2.21 18.50
C PRO A 248 20.48 -2.98 18.71
N ALA A 249 20.78 -3.96 17.86
CA ALA A 249 22.01 -4.75 17.96
C ALA A 249 23.26 -3.96 17.54
N TYR A 250 23.10 -2.85 16.78
CA TYR A 250 24.23 -2.05 16.34
C TYR A 250 24.52 -0.91 17.32
N SER A 251 25.75 -0.88 17.84
CA SER A 251 26.23 0.21 18.68
C SER A 251 26.56 1.46 17.86
N GLN A 252 26.75 2.59 18.55
CA GLN A 252 27.14 3.83 17.87
C GLN A 252 28.56 3.71 17.26
N GLU A 253 29.43 2.95 17.91
CA GLU A 253 30.77 2.67 17.43
C GLU A 253 30.77 1.87 16.14
N ASP A 254 29.92 0.86 16.03
CA ASP A 254 29.76 0.05 14.81
C ASP A 254 29.31 0.90 13.62
N VAL A 255 28.34 1.80 13.86
CA VAL A 255 27.84 2.73 12.85
C VAL A 255 28.95 3.69 12.38
N ILE A 256 29.73 4.25 13.30
CA ILE A 256 30.83 5.16 12.98
C ILE A 256 31.89 4.43 12.16
N GLU A 257 32.25 3.20 12.54
CA GLU A 257 33.25 2.42 11.85
C GLU A 257 32.78 2.06 10.43
N ALA A 258 31.54 1.60 10.27
CA ALA A 258 30.95 1.33 8.95
C ALA A 258 30.93 2.59 8.07
N CYS A 259 30.58 3.75 8.62
CA CYS A 259 30.61 5.02 7.90
C CYS A 259 32.02 5.49 7.51
N LYS A 260 33.04 5.21 8.33
CA LYS A 260 34.45 5.46 7.99
C LYS A 260 34.89 4.56 6.85
N GLN A 261 34.56 3.28 6.88
CA GLN A 261 34.86 2.32 5.82
C GLN A 261 34.19 2.73 4.48
N ALA A 262 32.93 3.21 4.56
CA ALA A 262 32.19 3.75 3.43
C ALA A 262 32.64 5.17 3.00
N GLN A 263 33.60 5.78 3.70
CA GLN A 263 34.12 7.14 3.44
C GLN A 263 33.07 8.26 3.50
N ILE A 264 32.00 8.08 4.27
CA ILE A 264 30.92 9.07 4.46
C ILE A 264 30.92 9.71 5.85
N HIS A 265 31.76 9.23 6.78
CA HIS A 265 31.82 9.73 8.15
C HIS A 265 32.05 11.24 8.23
N ASP A 266 33.06 11.75 7.51
CA ASP A 266 33.40 13.17 7.53
C ASP A 266 32.28 14.05 6.95
N PHE A 267 31.60 13.58 5.92
CA PHE A 267 30.42 14.25 5.39
C PHE A 267 29.31 14.32 6.44
N ILE A 268 28.99 13.21 7.13
CA ILE A 268 27.98 13.19 8.18
C ILE A 268 28.36 14.15 9.31
N MET A 269 29.61 14.16 9.73
CA MET A 269 30.09 15.05 10.79
C MET A 269 30.12 16.53 10.39
N SER A 270 30.13 16.84 9.09
CA SER A 270 29.99 18.21 8.59
C SER A 270 28.59 18.78 8.69
N LEU A 271 27.58 17.91 8.88
CA LEU A 271 26.19 18.31 9.05
C LEU A 271 25.95 18.90 10.45
N PRO A 272 25.01 19.86 10.64
CA PRO A 272 24.81 20.57 11.91
C PRO A 272 24.52 19.67 13.10
N GLN A 273 23.91 18.51 12.89
CA GLN A 273 23.54 17.54 13.92
C GLN A 273 24.25 16.18 13.75
N GLY A 274 25.23 16.08 12.84
CA GLY A 274 25.96 14.85 12.58
C GLY A 274 25.00 13.67 12.29
N TYR A 275 25.20 12.57 12.98
CA TYR A 275 24.36 11.36 12.85
C TYR A 275 22.89 11.56 13.29
N GLN A 276 22.59 12.60 14.06
CA GLN A 276 21.23 12.94 14.49
C GLN A 276 20.50 13.86 13.47
N THR A 277 21.13 14.16 12.36
CA THR A 277 20.50 14.92 11.28
C THR A 277 19.31 14.15 10.74
N ILE A 278 18.14 14.77 10.72
CA ILE A 278 16.91 14.17 10.19
C ILE A 278 16.89 14.36 8.66
N TYR A 279 16.70 13.26 7.93
CA TYR A 279 16.44 13.31 6.50
C TYR A 279 14.99 13.72 6.23
N GLU A 280 14.78 14.77 5.43
CA GLU A 280 13.46 15.19 4.95
C GLU A 280 13.39 15.02 3.44
N ILE A 281 12.35 14.30 2.98
CA ILE A 281 12.10 14.11 1.54
C ILE A 281 11.84 15.48 0.90
N GLY A 282 12.66 15.90 -0.05
CA GLY A 282 12.42 17.09 -0.87
C GLY A 282 13.20 18.36 -0.48
N ARG A 283 14.29 18.24 0.28
CA ARG A 283 15.30 19.31 0.42
C ARG A 283 16.54 19.05 -0.40
#